data_cd048be4e60aa5a0ca67ae198f4f207b
#
_entry.id   cd048be4e60aa5a0ca67ae198f4f207b
#
_cell.length_a   1.000
_cell.length_b   1.000
_cell.length_c   1.000
_cell.angle_alpha   90.00
_cell.angle_beta   90.00
_cell.angle_gamma   90.00
#
_symmetry.space_group_name_H-M   'P 1'
#
loop_
_entity.id
_entity.type
_entity.pdbx_description
1 polymer ?
#
loop_
_entity_poly.entity_id
_entity_poly.type
_entity_poly.pdbx_seq_one_letter_code
_entity_poly.pdbx_strand_id
1 'polypeptide(L)'
;IDVIKLKYKDFTFDVNVKDFNISMQKNVSTVSTIDQQPESNTITVEPTVLSGKGYFIGDEALDKAYQLIMLYNDSMSDFVYSPYSVVFKAFFTKLCISYSAEKGRVEYEIEFTEELPGKNVRRSVPFTFVEENENAFDLADRVNIPIEKIIKLNDLQDLFKIGKGRKIWLM
;
A
#
# COMPACT_ATOMS: atom_id res chain seq x y z
N ILE A 1 15.95 19.15 11.96
CA ILE A 1 14.91 18.25 11.41
C ILE A 1 15.68 17.04 10.87
N ASP A 2 15.59 15.92 11.55
CA ASP A 2 16.19 14.67 11.07
C ASP A 2 15.47 14.26 9.78
N VAL A 3 16.23 14.29 8.69
CA VAL A 3 15.72 13.81 7.39
C VAL A 3 15.62 12.29 7.48
N ILE A 4 14.40 11.78 7.47
CA ILE A 4 14.15 10.33 7.42
C ILE A 4 14.73 9.82 6.10
N LYS A 5 15.71 8.91 6.18
CA LYS A 5 16.33 8.30 5.00
C LYS A 5 15.45 7.16 4.48
N LEU A 6 15.48 6.95 3.16
CA LEU A 6 14.91 5.75 2.57
C LEU A 6 15.65 4.53 3.11
N LYS A 7 14.89 3.54 3.59
CA LYS A 7 15.43 2.27 4.09
C LYS A 7 14.62 1.11 3.54
N TYR A 8 15.31 0.05 3.14
CA TYR A 8 14.69 -1.23 2.77
C TYR A 8 15.56 -2.37 3.30
N LYS A 9 14.96 -3.29 4.06
CA LYS A 9 15.70 -4.29 4.84
C LYS A 9 16.78 -3.62 5.71
N ASP A 10 17.99 -4.12 5.67
CA ASP A 10 19.13 -3.53 6.40
C ASP A 10 19.86 -2.45 5.63
N PHE A 11 19.43 -2.16 4.40
CA PHE A 11 20.07 -1.16 3.55
C PHE A 11 19.43 0.21 3.75
N THR A 12 20.27 1.20 4.10
CA THR A 12 19.87 2.61 4.19
C THR A 12 20.44 3.35 3.00
N PHE A 13 19.57 3.99 2.23
CA PHE A 13 19.98 4.83 1.10
C PHE A 13 20.53 6.15 1.64
N ASP A 14 21.86 6.34 1.50
CA ASP A 14 22.48 7.60 1.91
C ASP A 14 21.97 8.75 1.06
N VAL A 15 21.67 9.82 1.70
CA VAL A 15 21.39 11.22 1.37
C VAL A 15 20.89 11.62 -0.04
N ASN A 16 21.06 10.85 -1.08
CA ASN A 16 20.94 11.38 -2.45
C ASN A 16 19.95 10.67 -3.36
N VAL A 17 18.83 10.16 -2.82
CA VAL A 17 17.72 9.79 -3.68
C VAL A 17 17.11 11.09 -4.19
N LYS A 18 17.42 11.43 -5.44
CA LYS A 18 16.78 12.51 -6.17
C LYS A 18 15.55 11.97 -6.88
N ASP A 19 14.65 12.85 -7.25
CA ASP A 19 13.44 12.49 -8.00
C ASP A 19 12.64 11.35 -7.33
N PHE A 20 12.52 11.44 -6.01
CA PHE A 20 11.78 10.49 -5.22
C PHE A 20 10.29 10.65 -5.46
N ASN A 21 9.62 9.59 -5.91
CA ASN A 21 8.20 9.60 -6.24
C ASN A 21 7.46 8.44 -5.56
N ILE A 22 6.30 8.72 -4.99
CA ILE A 22 5.35 7.70 -4.51
C ILE A 22 4.09 7.85 -5.33
N SER A 23 3.73 6.78 -6.04
CA SER A 23 2.50 6.69 -6.83
C SER A 23 1.49 5.79 -6.12
N MET A 24 0.31 6.33 -5.86
CA MET A 24 -0.83 5.61 -5.29
C MET A 24 -2.04 5.83 -6.19
N GLN A 25 -2.66 4.75 -6.64
CA GLN A 25 -3.81 4.83 -7.54
C GLN A 25 -4.97 3.99 -7.02
N LYS A 26 -6.17 4.54 -7.17
CA LYS A 26 -7.43 3.83 -6.90
C LYS A 26 -8.30 3.91 -8.14
N ASN A 27 -8.82 2.77 -8.57
CA ASN A 27 -9.81 2.69 -9.62
C ASN A 27 -11.20 2.56 -8.99
N VAL A 28 -12.09 3.45 -9.35
CA VAL A 28 -13.49 3.43 -8.91
C VAL A 28 -14.35 3.02 -10.10
N SER A 29 -15.03 1.88 -9.97
CA SER A 29 -16.03 1.44 -10.95
C SER A 29 -17.42 1.51 -10.32
N THR A 30 -18.33 2.18 -11.02
CA THR A 30 -19.74 2.22 -10.64
C THR A 30 -20.48 1.19 -11.48
N VAL A 31 -21.13 0.22 -10.84
CA VAL A 31 -22.00 -0.72 -11.52
C VAL A 31 -23.44 -0.23 -11.33
N SER A 32 -24.02 0.32 -12.39
CA SER A 32 -25.45 0.63 -12.45
C SER A 32 -26.20 -0.63 -12.91
N THR A 33 -27.00 -1.21 -12.04
CA THR A 33 -27.97 -2.23 -12.45
C THR A 33 -29.21 -1.55 -13.03
N ILE A 34 -29.72 -2.10 -14.13
CA ILE A 34 -30.86 -1.56 -14.92
C ILE A 34 -32.18 -1.50 -14.11
N ASP A 35 -32.20 -2.08 -12.92
CA ASP A 35 -33.38 -2.24 -12.08
C ASP A 35 -33.16 -1.50 -10.75
N GLN A 36 -33.39 -0.18 -10.73
CA GLN A 36 -33.61 0.72 -9.56
C GLN A 36 -32.95 0.36 -8.21
N GLN A 37 -31.86 -0.39 -8.21
CA GLN A 37 -31.07 -0.70 -7.02
C GLN A 37 -29.97 0.35 -6.82
N PRO A 38 -29.60 0.67 -5.58
CA PRO A 38 -28.57 1.66 -5.32
C PRO A 38 -27.25 1.33 -6.02
N GLU A 39 -26.63 2.32 -6.64
CA GLU A 39 -25.32 2.22 -7.28
C GLU A 39 -24.29 1.66 -6.30
N SER A 40 -23.70 0.52 -6.61
CA SER A 40 -22.58 0.00 -5.83
C SER A 40 -21.25 0.45 -6.44
N ASN A 41 -20.49 1.23 -5.69
CA ASN A 41 -19.14 1.62 -6.07
C ASN A 41 -18.13 0.56 -5.64
N THR A 42 -17.42 -0.02 -6.59
CA THR A 42 -16.29 -0.90 -6.30
C THR A 42 -14.99 -0.10 -6.43
N ILE A 43 -14.23 -0.05 -5.34
CA ILE A 43 -12.92 0.59 -5.32
C ILE A 43 -11.85 -0.49 -5.41
N THR A 44 -11.07 -0.50 -6.49
CA THR A 44 -9.89 -1.32 -6.64
C THR A 44 -8.65 -0.48 -6.34
N VAL A 45 -7.82 -0.95 -5.42
CA VAL A 45 -6.57 -0.26 -5.05
C VAL A 45 -5.44 -0.89 -5.83
N GLU A 46 -4.71 -0.08 -6.60
CA GLU A 46 -3.47 -0.51 -7.26
C GLU A 46 -2.32 -0.55 -6.25
N PRO A 47 -1.28 -1.37 -6.48
CA PRO A 47 -0.10 -1.39 -5.64
C PRO A 47 0.53 0.01 -5.56
N THR A 48 0.94 0.41 -4.37
CA THR A 48 1.77 1.60 -4.20
C THR A 48 3.12 1.36 -4.85
N VAL A 49 3.56 2.28 -5.69
CA VAL A 49 4.89 2.23 -6.31
C VAL A 49 5.73 3.38 -5.80
N LEU A 50 6.92 3.03 -5.31
CA LEU A 50 7.92 3.98 -4.85
C LEU A 50 9.11 3.90 -5.79
N SER A 51 9.47 4.99 -6.42
CA SER A 51 10.63 5.07 -7.31
C SER A 51 11.55 6.23 -6.94
N GLY A 52 12.81 6.07 -7.29
CA GLY A 52 13.78 7.12 -7.03
C GLY A 52 15.08 6.90 -7.77
N LYS A 53 15.86 7.98 -7.91
CA LYS A 53 17.18 7.97 -8.52
C LYS A 53 18.20 8.55 -7.53
N GLY A 54 19.39 7.97 -7.53
CA GLY A 54 20.44 8.42 -6.67
C GLY A 54 21.82 8.07 -7.20
N TYR A 55 22.82 8.33 -6.40
CA TYR A 55 24.19 7.95 -6.73
C TYR A 55 25.01 7.69 -5.47
N PHE A 56 26.00 6.84 -5.62
CA PHE A 56 27.06 6.62 -4.65
C PHE A 56 28.33 7.27 -5.13
N ILE A 57 29.08 7.87 -4.21
CA ILE A 57 30.38 8.52 -4.45
C ILE A 57 31.42 8.00 -3.47
N GLY A 58 32.68 8.15 -3.85
CA GLY A 58 33.81 7.74 -3.03
C GLY A 58 34.21 6.27 -3.23
N ASP A 59 35.16 5.84 -2.43
CA ASP A 59 35.81 4.53 -2.58
C ASP A 59 34.86 3.36 -2.32
N GLU A 60 33.82 3.57 -1.52
CA GLU A 60 32.78 2.54 -1.21
C GLU A 60 31.64 2.49 -2.23
N ALA A 61 31.66 3.32 -3.28
CA ALA A 61 30.53 3.43 -4.21
C ALA A 61 30.21 2.10 -4.93
N LEU A 62 31.25 1.35 -5.31
CA LEU A 62 31.12 0.04 -5.96
C LEU A 62 30.61 -1.01 -5.00
N ASP A 63 31.07 -1.00 -3.74
CA ASP A 63 30.64 -1.95 -2.72
C ASP A 63 29.16 -1.75 -2.37
N LYS A 64 28.72 -0.48 -2.25
CA LYS A 64 27.30 -0.14 -2.05
C LYS A 64 26.43 -0.56 -3.26
N ALA A 65 26.93 -0.37 -4.47
CA ALA A 65 26.26 -0.83 -5.68
C ALA A 65 26.11 -2.36 -5.69
N TYR A 66 27.15 -3.08 -5.30
CA TYR A 66 27.10 -4.54 -5.18
C TYR A 66 26.09 -5.00 -4.12
N GLN A 67 26.08 -4.35 -2.94
CA GLN A 67 25.07 -4.63 -1.91
C GLN A 67 23.64 -4.40 -2.44
N LEU A 68 23.45 -3.35 -3.22
CA LEU A 68 22.15 -3.05 -3.83
C LEU A 68 21.72 -4.11 -4.85
N ILE A 69 22.66 -4.66 -5.63
CA ILE A 69 22.40 -5.78 -6.55
C ILE A 69 22.02 -7.05 -5.76
N MET A 70 22.72 -7.34 -4.68
CA MET A 70 22.39 -8.50 -3.82
C MET A 70 21.02 -8.35 -3.20
N LEU A 71 20.66 -7.13 -2.79
CA LEU A 71 19.35 -6.81 -2.24
C LEU A 71 18.23 -6.99 -3.27
N TYR A 72 18.48 -6.61 -4.54
CA TYR A 72 17.56 -6.79 -5.66
C TYR A 72 17.35 -8.27 -6.00
N ASN A 73 18.41 -9.09 -5.91
CA ASN A 73 18.34 -10.52 -6.20
C ASN A 73 17.60 -11.32 -5.12
N ASP A 74 17.41 -10.74 -3.94
CA ASP A 74 16.56 -11.32 -2.91
C ASP A 74 15.08 -11.05 -3.25
N SER A 75 14.39 -12.09 -3.70
CA SER A 75 12.99 -12.03 -4.13
C SER A 75 11.97 -11.90 -2.99
N MET A 76 12.43 -11.88 -1.73
CA MET A 76 11.55 -11.71 -0.57
C MET A 76 11.15 -10.25 -0.38
N SER A 77 9.85 -10.00 -0.22
CA SER A 77 9.35 -8.69 0.15
C SER A 77 9.71 -8.30 1.58
N ASP A 78 9.90 -7.02 1.83
CA ASP A 78 10.11 -6.47 3.17
C ASP A 78 9.59 -5.03 3.25
N PHE A 79 9.63 -4.45 4.44
CA PHE A 79 9.19 -3.08 4.65
C PHE A 79 10.13 -2.06 4.02
N VAL A 80 9.54 -1.15 3.24
CA VAL A 80 10.19 0.06 2.77
C VAL A 80 9.76 1.24 3.64
N TYR A 81 10.72 1.99 4.11
CA TYR A 81 10.53 3.20 4.92
C TYR A 81 10.89 4.40 4.06
N SER A 82 9.90 5.21 3.71
CA SER A 82 10.12 6.36 2.86
C SER A 82 10.42 7.64 3.66
N PRO A 83 11.10 8.63 3.05
CA PRO A 83 11.32 9.94 3.66
C PRO A 83 10.03 10.70 4.03
N TYR A 84 8.91 10.33 3.42
CA TYR A 84 7.58 10.92 3.71
C TYR A 84 6.80 10.20 4.82
N SER A 85 7.47 9.36 5.62
CA SER A 85 6.84 8.55 6.68
C SER A 85 5.79 7.57 6.15
N VAL A 86 5.81 7.25 4.88
CA VAL A 86 5.00 6.19 4.29
C VAL A 86 5.79 4.89 4.40
N VAL A 87 5.16 3.89 5.03
CA VAL A 87 5.75 2.56 5.27
C VAL A 87 4.82 1.51 4.69
N PHE A 88 5.34 0.63 3.86
CA PHE A 88 4.60 -0.50 3.31
C PHE A 88 5.52 -1.66 2.96
N LYS A 89 4.96 -2.85 2.90
CA LYS A 89 5.69 -4.04 2.50
C LYS A 89 5.77 -4.11 0.98
N ALA A 90 6.96 -4.27 0.43
CA ALA A 90 7.21 -4.17 -1.00
C ALA A 90 8.24 -5.18 -1.51
N PHE A 91 8.13 -5.47 -2.79
CA PHE A 91 9.18 -6.12 -3.57
C PHE A 91 10.07 -5.06 -4.21
N PHE A 92 11.35 -5.35 -4.33
CA PHE A 92 12.28 -4.54 -5.09
C PHE A 92 12.15 -4.91 -6.59
N THR A 93 11.39 -4.13 -7.35
CA THR A 93 10.91 -4.52 -8.69
C THR A 93 11.78 -4.02 -9.84
N LYS A 94 12.55 -2.96 -9.63
CA LYS A 94 13.45 -2.42 -10.66
C LYS A 94 14.74 -1.92 -10.05
N LEU A 95 15.84 -2.28 -10.67
CA LEU A 95 17.17 -1.75 -10.39
C LEU A 95 17.91 -1.48 -11.70
N CYS A 96 18.32 -0.24 -11.91
CA CYS A 96 19.26 0.15 -12.95
C CYS A 96 20.49 0.75 -12.30
N ILE A 97 21.67 0.31 -12.69
CA ILE A 97 22.94 0.83 -12.18
C ILE A 97 23.79 1.23 -13.37
N SER A 98 24.39 2.42 -13.29
CA SER A 98 25.36 2.89 -14.29
C SER A 98 26.57 3.53 -13.60
N TYR A 99 27.74 3.23 -14.10
CA TYR A 99 28.98 3.83 -13.63
C TYR A 99 29.38 4.99 -14.56
N SER A 100 29.60 6.16 -13.96
CA SER A 100 30.11 7.34 -14.66
C SER A 100 31.56 7.60 -14.26
N ALA A 101 32.49 7.19 -15.11
CA ALA A 101 33.92 7.37 -14.87
C ALA A 101 34.33 8.84 -14.79
N GLU A 102 33.73 9.70 -15.62
CA GLU A 102 34.00 11.15 -15.60
C GLU A 102 33.59 11.81 -14.27
N LYS A 103 32.53 11.31 -13.64
CA LYS A 103 31.99 11.85 -12.39
C LYS A 103 32.48 11.08 -11.17
N GLY A 104 33.20 9.98 -11.34
CA GLY A 104 33.66 9.13 -10.24
C GLY A 104 32.53 8.62 -9.35
N ARG A 105 31.36 8.30 -9.94
CA ARG A 105 30.18 7.90 -9.18
C ARG A 105 29.42 6.77 -9.84
N VAL A 106 28.70 6.00 -9.04
CA VAL A 106 27.74 5.00 -9.47
C VAL A 106 26.34 5.60 -9.37
N GLU A 107 25.65 5.75 -10.47
CA GLU A 107 24.26 6.19 -10.52
C GLU A 107 23.34 4.98 -10.44
N TYR A 108 22.21 5.12 -9.73
CA TYR A 108 21.21 4.07 -9.66
C TYR A 108 19.79 4.63 -9.80
N GLU A 109 18.90 3.80 -10.34
CA GLU A 109 17.46 3.98 -10.36
C GLU A 109 16.80 2.76 -9.74
N ILE A 110 15.89 2.99 -8.82
CA ILE A 110 15.20 1.95 -8.03
C ILE A 110 13.70 2.09 -8.12
N GLU A 111 13.00 0.96 -7.98
CA GLU A 111 11.56 0.93 -7.84
C GLU A 111 11.15 -0.19 -6.88
N PHE A 112 10.26 0.14 -5.98
CA PHE A 112 9.63 -0.79 -5.05
C PHE A 112 8.13 -0.81 -5.31
N THR A 113 7.57 -2.00 -5.44
CA THR A 113 6.13 -2.19 -5.64
C THR A 113 5.52 -2.86 -4.42
N GLU A 114 4.46 -2.27 -3.88
CA GLU A 114 3.75 -2.78 -2.72
C GLU A 114 3.32 -4.23 -2.91
N GLU A 115 3.61 -5.07 -1.93
CA GLU A 115 3.03 -6.40 -1.84
C GLU A 115 1.57 -6.28 -1.40
N LEU A 116 0.65 -6.41 -2.35
CA LEU A 116 -0.76 -6.52 -1.99
C LEU A 116 -1.03 -7.93 -1.47
N PRO A 117 -1.66 -8.09 -0.30
CA PRO A 117 -2.08 -9.38 0.19
C PRO A 117 -3.10 -9.96 -0.79
N GLY A 118 -2.73 -11.05 -1.45
CA GLY A 118 -3.49 -11.89 -2.40
C GLY A 118 -4.58 -11.21 -3.23
N LYS A 119 -4.87 -11.69 -4.43
CA LYS A 119 -5.75 -11.11 -5.45
C LYS A 119 -7.20 -10.72 -5.01
N ASN A 120 -7.57 -10.89 -3.75
CA ASN A 120 -8.91 -10.67 -3.21
C ASN A 120 -8.95 -9.89 -1.90
N VAL A 121 -7.90 -9.20 -1.52
CA VAL A 121 -8.04 -8.25 -0.42
C VAL A 121 -8.63 -6.95 -0.96
N ARG A 122 -9.95 -6.91 -1.02
CA ARG A 122 -10.65 -5.64 -0.85
C ARG A 122 -10.03 -5.05 0.41
N ARG A 123 -9.29 -3.93 0.30
CA ARG A 123 -9.01 -3.13 1.50
C ARG A 123 -10.38 -2.82 2.06
N SER A 124 -10.76 -3.52 3.10
CA SER A 124 -12.03 -3.29 3.74
C SER A 124 -12.06 -1.82 4.13
N VAL A 125 -13.02 -1.11 3.60
CA VAL A 125 -13.33 0.23 4.07
C VAL A 125 -13.52 0.05 5.58
N PRO A 126 -12.88 0.85 6.44
CA PRO A 126 -12.92 0.62 7.88
C PRO A 126 -14.34 0.72 8.46
N PHE A 127 -15.28 1.17 7.68
CA PHE A 127 -16.68 1.28 8.05
C PHE A 127 -17.60 1.17 6.81
N THR A 128 -18.87 0.89 7.04
CA THR A 128 -19.95 0.97 6.06
C THR A 128 -21.16 1.69 6.67
N PHE A 129 -22.15 2.00 5.84
CA PHE A 129 -23.43 2.51 6.31
C PHE A 129 -24.51 1.44 6.14
N VAL A 130 -25.43 1.40 7.09
CA VAL A 130 -26.60 0.51 7.03
C VAL A 130 -27.53 0.97 5.93
N GLU A 131 -27.96 0.04 5.08
CA GLU A 131 -28.90 0.28 4.00
C GLU A 131 -30.37 0.23 4.47
N GLU A 132 -31.30 0.54 3.58
CA GLU A 132 -32.71 0.52 3.91
C GLU A 132 -33.19 -0.93 4.14
N ASN A 133 -33.86 -1.17 5.27
CA ASN A 133 -34.34 -2.49 5.71
C ASN A 133 -33.25 -3.55 5.96
N GLU A 134 -31.98 -3.12 6.07
CA GLU A 134 -30.85 -4.00 6.35
C GLU A 134 -30.74 -4.23 7.87
N ASN A 135 -30.65 -5.49 8.27
CA ASN A 135 -30.33 -5.90 9.63
C ASN A 135 -28.85 -6.27 9.77
N ALA A 136 -28.37 -6.63 10.97
CA ALA A 136 -26.97 -6.94 11.20
C ALA A 136 -26.48 -8.20 10.44
N PHE A 137 -27.37 -9.16 10.18
CA PHE A 137 -27.02 -10.37 9.44
C PHE A 137 -26.86 -10.06 7.95
N ASP A 138 -27.80 -9.31 7.37
CA ASP A 138 -27.73 -8.87 5.99
C ASP A 138 -26.46 -8.05 5.73
N LEU A 139 -26.13 -7.16 6.69
CA LEU A 139 -24.91 -6.37 6.64
C LEU A 139 -23.66 -7.24 6.71
N ALA A 140 -23.63 -8.25 7.61
CA ALA A 140 -22.50 -9.17 7.76
C ALA A 140 -22.25 -9.95 6.46
N ASP A 141 -23.32 -10.41 5.82
CA ASP A 141 -23.25 -11.12 4.54
C ASP A 141 -22.77 -10.19 3.41
N ARG A 142 -23.30 -8.97 3.33
CA ARG A 142 -22.91 -7.97 2.33
C ARG A 142 -21.43 -7.59 2.41
N VAL A 143 -20.90 -7.42 3.62
CA VAL A 143 -19.50 -7.04 3.83
C VAL A 143 -18.56 -8.24 3.96
N ASN A 144 -19.11 -9.46 3.99
CA ASN A 144 -18.38 -10.72 4.17
C ASN A 144 -17.48 -10.71 5.44
N ILE A 145 -18.06 -10.28 6.55
CA ILE A 145 -17.39 -10.23 7.86
C ILE A 145 -18.26 -10.98 8.88
N PRO A 146 -17.67 -11.82 9.75
CA PRO A 146 -18.42 -12.52 10.79
C PRO A 146 -19.21 -11.54 11.66
N ILE A 147 -20.49 -11.87 11.90
CA ILE A 147 -21.40 -11.00 12.65
C ILE A 147 -20.91 -10.71 14.07
N GLU A 148 -20.26 -11.65 14.73
CA GLU A 148 -19.69 -11.51 16.06
C GLU A 148 -18.66 -10.37 16.12
N LYS A 149 -17.89 -10.22 15.05
CA LYS A 149 -16.91 -9.12 14.94
C LYS A 149 -17.61 -7.79 14.80
N ILE A 150 -18.66 -7.71 13.97
CA ILE A 150 -19.44 -6.48 13.78
C ILE A 150 -20.11 -6.06 15.07
N ILE A 151 -20.73 -7.00 15.80
CA ILE A 151 -21.36 -6.75 17.09
C ILE A 151 -20.34 -6.17 18.08
N LYS A 152 -19.19 -6.83 18.21
CA LYS A 152 -18.14 -6.42 19.16
C LYS A 152 -17.55 -5.04 18.87
N LEU A 153 -17.38 -4.70 17.58
CA LEU A 153 -16.80 -3.41 17.18
C LEU A 153 -17.76 -2.23 17.30
N ASN A 154 -19.08 -2.48 17.29
CA ASN A 154 -20.10 -1.44 17.18
C ASN A 154 -21.03 -1.39 18.38
N ASP A 155 -20.85 -2.26 19.38
CA ASP A 155 -21.73 -2.38 20.56
C ASP A 155 -23.22 -2.45 20.17
N LEU A 156 -23.54 -3.37 19.25
CA LEU A 156 -24.89 -3.54 18.73
C LEU A 156 -25.75 -4.30 19.74
N GLN A 157 -26.76 -3.64 20.24
CA GLN A 157 -27.71 -4.23 21.21
C GLN A 157 -28.92 -4.89 20.54
N ASP A 158 -29.38 -4.33 19.42
CA ASP A 158 -30.47 -4.89 18.62
C ASP A 158 -29.94 -5.22 17.21
N LEU A 159 -29.89 -6.51 16.89
CA LEU A 159 -29.34 -6.99 15.63
C LEU A 159 -30.34 -6.89 14.46
N PHE A 160 -31.62 -6.73 14.77
CA PHE A 160 -32.70 -6.65 13.77
C PHE A 160 -33.06 -5.22 13.41
N LYS A 161 -32.67 -4.22 14.23
CA LYS A 161 -32.99 -2.80 14.02
C LYS A 161 -31.76 -1.93 14.21
N ILE A 162 -30.83 -1.98 13.27
CA ILE A 162 -29.60 -1.17 13.35
C ILE A 162 -29.74 0.26 12.80
N GLY A 163 -30.87 0.60 12.19
CA GLY A 163 -31.16 1.94 11.70
C GLY A 163 -30.44 2.32 10.41
N LYS A 164 -31.22 2.67 9.39
CA LYS A 164 -30.72 3.16 8.09
C LYS A 164 -29.74 4.33 8.27
N GLY A 165 -28.62 4.30 7.54
CA GLY A 165 -27.62 5.36 7.57
C GLY A 165 -26.68 5.35 8.78
N ARG A 166 -26.84 4.42 9.70
CA ARG A 166 -25.90 4.24 10.81
C ARG A 166 -24.55 3.78 10.27
N LYS A 167 -23.49 4.44 10.75
CA LYS A 167 -22.10 4.06 10.45
C LYS A 167 -21.73 2.82 11.27
N ILE A 168 -21.23 1.79 10.60
CA ILE A 168 -20.79 0.52 11.22
C ILE A 168 -19.32 0.31 10.93
N TRP A 169 -18.53 0.15 11.98
CA TRP A 169 -17.10 -0.15 11.90
C TRP A 169 -16.88 -1.63 11.57
N LEU A 170 -15.93 -1.91 10.68
CA LEU A 170 -15.61 -3.25 10.18
C LEU A 170 -14.26 -3.77 10.65
N MET A 171 -13.41 -2.91 11.20
CA MET A 171 -12.09 -3.21 11.80
C MET A 171 -11.73 -2.16 12.86
#